data_f269ed9490aad0733b87533a1f666ad6
#
_entry.id   f269ed9490aad0733b87533a1f666ad6
#
_cell.length_a   1.000
_cell.length_b   1.000
_cell.length_c   1.000
_cell.angle_alpha   90.00
_cell.angle_beta   90.00
_cell.angle_gamma   90.00
#
_symmetry.space_group_name_H-M   'P 1'
#
loop_
_entity.id
_entity.type
_entity.pdbx_description
1 polymer ?
#
loop_
_entity_poly.entity_id
_entity_poly.type
_entity_poly.pdbx_seq_one_letter_code
_entity_poly.pdbx_strand_id
1 'polypeptide(L)'
;MDPKKAANYVKARNKTLPEYQFGNFHVLVQSPLSEDIDISKVFEDVNGLLPEHFLNLVDIVYIGEFDFLKEREINAMYSDGALYISNVQDDNSDLKDDIVHEIAHAVEEKYGQFLYSDEDIINEFLLKRKKLKEILSLQDYDMTGLDFFETEYNEEFDN
;
A
#
# COMPACT_ATOMS: atom_id res chain seq x y z
N MET A 1 -8.64 -22.40 30.95
CA MET A 1 -7.62 -22.50 29.89
C MET A 1 -6.45 -23.29 30.44
N ASP A 2 -6.07 -24.39 29.82
CA ASP A 2 -4.99 -25.27 30.28
C ASP A 2 -3.66 -24.49 30.30
N PRO A 3 -2.93 -24.44 31.46
CA PRO A 3 -1.66 -23.69 31.58
C PRO A 3 -0.59 -24.14 30.57
N LYS A 4 -0.62 -25.40 30.12
CA LYS A 4 0.29 -25.92 29.09
C LYS A 4 -0.04 -25.38 27.70
N LYS A 5 -1.31 -25.15 27.40
CA LYS A 5 -1.74 -24.49 26.13
C LYS A 5 -1.37 -23.02 26.12
N ALA A 6 -1.52 -22.32 27.25
CA ALA A 6 -1.10 -20.93 27.40
C ALA A 6 0.43 -20.78 27.27
N ALA A 7 1.21 -21.65 27.88
CA ALA A 7 2.68 -21.64 27.78
C ALA A 7 3.18 -21.97 26.36
N ASN A 8 2.52 -22.89 25.65
CA ASN A 8 2.83 -23.16 24.24
C ASN A 8 2.41 -22.03 23.30
N TYR A 9 1.32 -21.33 23.58
CA TYR A 9 0.89 -20.15 22.84
C TYR A 9 1.86 -18.97 23.03
N VAL A 10 2.34 -18.77 24.26
CA VAL A 10 3.37 -17.76 24.58
C VAL A 10 4.72 -18.12 23.95
N LYS A 11 5.11 -19.42 23.94
CA LYS A 11 6.34 -19.88 23.26
C LYS A 11 6.26 -19.79 21.75
N ALA A 12 5.10 -20.01 21.14
CA ALA A 12 4.91 -19.82 19.70
C ALA A 12 4.95 -18.33 19.31
N ARG A 13 4.52 -17.44 20.20
CA ARG A 13 4.61 -15.98 20.02
C ARG A 13 6.01 -15.41 20.26
N ASN A 14 6.87 -16.12 20.97
CA ASN A 14 8.28 -15.73 21.24
C ASN A 14 9.26 -16.23 20.17
N LYS A 15 8.82 -16.71 19.00
CA LYS A 15 9.66 -16.65 17.81
C LYS A 15 9.80 -15.17 17.48
N THR A 16 10.94 -14.58 17.79
CA THR A 16 11.35 -13.26 17.30
C THR A 16 11.27 -13.32 15.79
N LEU A 17 10.25 -12.67 15.24
CA LEU A 17 10.14 -12.50 13.80
C LEU A 17 11.33 -11.66 13.34
N PRO A 18 11.91 -11.91 12.15
CA PRO A 18 12.87 -11.00 11.57
C PRO A 18 12.29 -9.60 11.56
N GLU A 19 12.98 -8.69 12.23
CA GLU A 19 12.60 -7.31 12.45
C GLU A 19 13.65 -6.41 11.80
N TYR A 20 13.21 -5.45 11.05
CA TYR A 20 14.05 -4.52 10.33
C TYR A 20 13.59 -3.08 10.58
N GLN A 21 14.55 -2.17 10.57
CA GLN A 21 14.28 -0.73 10.60
C GLN A 21 14.83 -0.11 9.30
N PHE A 22 13.94 0.37 8.44
CA PHE A 22 14.28 1.05 7.20
C PHE A 22 13.78 2.49 7.24
N GLY A 23 14.66 3.43 7.62
CA GLY A 23 14.25 4.81 7.83
C GLY A 23 13.15 4.89 8.89
N ASN A 24 11.97 5.37 8.52
CA ASN A 24 10.82 5.50 9.41
C ASN A 24 10.00 4.20 9.56
N PHE A 25 10.25 3.19 8.72
CA PHE A 25 9.47 1.97 8.74
C PHE A 25 10.02 0.94 9.71
N HIS A 26 9.16 0.45 10.58
CA HIS A 26 9.38 -0.74 11.39
C HIS A 26 8.75 -1.94 10.68
N VAL A 27 9.56 -2.87 10.21
CA VAL A 27 9.13 -3.98 9.34
C VAL A 27 9.29 -5.32 10.04
N LEU A 28 8.21 -6.09 10.12
CA LEU A 28 8.17 -7.45 10.65
C LEU A 28 7.88 -8.45 9.54
N VAL A 29 8.83 -9.34 9.26
CA VAL A 29 8.67 -10.37 8.23
C VAL A 29 8.19 -11.66 8.88
N GLN A 30 6.93 -12.04 8.64
CA GLN A 30 6.30 -13.26 9.17
C GLN A 30 6.56 -14.48 8.28
N SER A 31 6.58 -14.26 6.96
CA SER A 31 6.92 -15.26 5.96
C SER A 31 7.94 -14.67 5.00
N PRO A 32 8.96 -15.45 4.58
CA PRO A 32 10.03 -14.93 3.74
C PRO A 32 9.51 -14.52 2.35
N LEU A 33 10.07 -13.44 1.83
CA LEU A 33 9.95 -13.05 0.43
C LEU A 33 10.83 -13.95 -0.46
N SER A 34 10.61 -13.89 -1.78
CA SER A 34 11.51 -14.48 -2.75
C SER A 34 12.92 -13.92 -2.60
N GLU A 35 13.95 -14.74 -2.91
CA GLU A 35 15.37 -14.31 -2.89
C GLU A 35 15.67 -13.19 -3.89
N ASP A 36 14.82 -13.02 -4.90
CA ASP A 36 14.96 -11.96 -5.91
C ASP A 36 14.47 -10.59 -5.40
N ILE A 37 13.81 -10.54 -4.24
CA ILE A 37 13.30 -9.30 -3.63
C ILE A 37 14.33 -8.71 -2.67
N ASP A 38 14.85 -7.54 -3.01
CA ASP A 38 15.72 -6.73 -2.14
C ASP A 38 14.88 -5.75 -1.30
N ILE A 39 14.42 -6.21 -0.16
CA ILE A 39 13.58 -5.44 0.75
C ILE A 39 14.25 -4.13 1.20
N SER A 40 15.57 -4.12 1.42
CA SER A 40 16.30 -2.92 1.84
C SER A 40 16.22 -1.84 0.76
N LYS A 41 16.46 -2.23 -0.49
CA LYS A 41 16.40 -1.32 -1.62
C LYS A 41 14.98 -0.77 -1.84
N VAL A 42 13.96 -1.61 -1.71
CA VAL A 42 12.57 -1.17 -1.86
C VAL A 42 12.22 -0.10 -0.82
N PHE A 43 12.53 -0.30 0.46
CA PHE A 43 12.25 0.69 1.49
C PHE A 43 13.11 1.94 1.38
N GLU A 44 14.37 1.84 0.90
CA GLU A 44 15.20 3.01 0.57
C GLU A 44 14.56 3.84 -0.55
N ASP A 45 14.09 3.19 -1.62
CA ASP A 45 13.42 3.84 -2.74
C ASP A 45 12.13 4.55 -2.29
N VAL A 46 11.30 3.91 -1.45
CA VAL A 46 10.07 4.50 -0.89
C VAL A 46 10.40 5.71 0.01
N ASN A 47 11.41 5.58 0.88
CA ASN A 47 11.85 6.70 1.73
C ASN A 47 12.38 7.90 0.90
N GLY A 48 12.99 7.65 -0.26
CA GLY A 48 13.45 8.69 -1.17
C GLY A 48 12.35 9.29 -2.05
N LEU A 49 11.26 8.56 -2.25
CA LEU A 49 10.16 8.95 -3.15
C LEU A 49 9.11 9.82 -2.46
N LEU A 50 8.75 9.50 -1.22
CA LEU A 50 7.63 10.11 -0.50
C LEU A 50 8.09 11.10 0.57
N PRO A 51 7.32 12.18 0.80
CA PRO A 51 7.57 13.11 1.89
C PRO A 51 7.50 12.42 3.27
N GLU A 52 8.40 12.79 4.18
CA GLU A 52 8.52 12.22 5.52
C GLU A 52 7.18 12.22 6.30
N HIS A 53 6.38 13.27 6.15
CA HIS A 53 5.08 13.37 6.85
C HIS A 53 4.04 12.37 6.35
N PHE A 54 4.18 11.80 5.16
CA PHE A 54 3.37 10.69 4.67
C PHE A 54 3.88 9.36 5.23
N LEU A 55 5.21 9.17 5.22
CA LEU A 55 5.83 7.97 5.78
C LEU A 55 5.50 7.79 7.26
N ASN A 56 5.40 8.89 8.01
CA ASN A 56 5.05 8.90 9.43
C ASN A 56 3.57 8.57 9.74
N LEU A 57 2.75 8.32 8.71
CA LEU A 57 1.38 7.81 8.87
C LEU A 57 1.35 6.28 9.07
N VAL A 58 2.48 5.63 8.80
CA VAL A 58 2.64 4.19 8.96
C VAL A 58 3.51 3.89 10.16
N ASP A 59 2.93 3.24 11.16
CA ASP A 59 3.64 2.85 12.39
C ASP A 59 4.41 1.55 12.20
N ILE A 60 3.87 0.60 11.43
CA ILE A 60 4.42 -0.74 11.28
C ILE A 60 4.04 -1.37 9.94
N VAL A 61 4.94 -2.17 9.40
CA VAL A 61 4.71 -2.97 8.19
C VAL A 61 4.86 -4.46 8.51
N TYR A 62 3.86 -5.23 8.17
CA TYR A 62 3.89 -6.69 8.26
C TYR A 62 4.01 -7.28 6.86
N ILE A 63 5.00 -8.15 6.65
CA ILE A 63 5.15 -8.90 5.41
C ILE A 63 4.95 -10.39 5.71
N GLY A 64 4.04 -11.03 4.99
CA GLY A 64 3.77 -12.45 5.24
C GLY A 64 2.57 -13.00 4.48
N GLU A 65 2.16 -14.20 4.88
CA GLU A 65 0.93 -14.81 4.39
C GLU A 65 -0.23 -14.43 5.31
N PHE A 66 -1.23 -13.76 4.74
CA PHE A 66 -2.43 -13.34 5.46
C PHE A 66 -3.67 -13.89 4.76
N ASP A 67 -4.47 -14.66 5.48
CA ASP A 67 -5.68 -15.28 4.92
C ASP A 67 -6.68 -14.23 4.41
N PHE A 68 -6.81 -13.10 5.12
CA PHE A 68 -7.70 -12.02 4.72
C PHE A 68 -7.28 -11.30 3.42
N LEU A 69 -5.97 -11.26 3.08
CA LEU A 69 -5.50 -10.76 1.79
C LEU A 69 -5.86 -11.75 0.68
N LYS A 70 -5.63 -13.05 0.93
CA LYS A 70 -5.95 -14.13 -0.02
C LYS A 70 -7.46 -14.22 -0.29
N GLU A 71 -8.31 -14.11 0.74
CA GLU A 71 -9.77 -14.15 0.61
C GLU A 71 -10.32 -12.97 -0.21
N ARG A 72 -9.63 -11.84 -0.18
CA ARG A 72 -10.00 -10.63 -0.93
C ARG A 72 -9.30 -10.50 -2.28
N GLU A 73 -8.38 -11.42 -2.59
CA GLU A 73 -7.56 -11.41 -3.81
C GLU A 73 -6.75 -10.10 -3.98
N ILE A 74 -6.22 -9.57 -2.86
CA ILE A 74 -5.37 -8.38 -2.82
C ILE A 74 -3.98 -8.70 -2.29
N ASN A 75 -2.96 -7.93 -2.68
CA ASN A 75 -1.57 -8.14 -2.28
C ASN A 75 -1.17 -7.33 -1.04
N ALA A 76 -1.86 -6.23 -0.78
CA ALA A 76 -1.57 -5.37 0.35
C ALA A 76 -2.86 -4.78 0.95
N MET A 77 -2.77 -4.22 2.16
CA MET A 77 -3.83 -3.50 2.84
C MET A 77 -3.29 -2.59 3.93
N TYR A 78 -3.72 -1.33 3.94
CA TYR A 78 -3.56 -0.42 5.07
C TYR A 78 -4.72 -0.57 6.06
N SER A 79 -4.41 -0.56 7.36
CA SER A 79 -5.41 -0.47 8.43
C SER A 79 -4.81 0.13 9.69
N ASP A 80 -5.38 1.21 10.19
CA ASP A 80 -5.06 1.82 11.50
C ASP A 80 -3.54 2.01 11.76
N GLY A 81 -2.81 2.55 10.80
CA GLY A 81 -1.36 2.79 10.89
C GLY A 81 -0.49 1.56 10.56
N ALA A 82 -1.08 0.43 10.23
CA ALA A 82 -0.34 -0.77 9.84
C ALA A 82 -0.52 -1.10 8.35
N LEU A 83 0.59 -1.45 7.69
CA LEU A 83 0.56 -2.06 6.36
C LEU A 83 0.68 -3.59 6.50
N TYR A 84 -0.17 -4.30 5.80
CA TYR A 84 -0.12 -5.76 5.65
C TYR A 84 0.18 -6.07 4.19
N ILE A 85 1.28 -6.74 3.92
CA ILE A 85 1.77 -6.97 2.57
C ILE A 85 2.00 -8.47 2.38
N SER A 86 1.50 -9.02 1.29
CA SER A 86 1.77 -10.40 0.88
C SER A 86 3.26 -10.62 0.66
N ASN A 87 3.78 -11.77 1.10
CA ASN A 87 5.15 -12.19 0.76
C ASN A 87 5.27 -12.74 -0.67
N VAL A 88 4.17 -12.84 -1.41
CA VAL A 88 4.14 -13.21 -2.82
C VAL A 88 4.15 -11.94 -3.65
N GLN A 89 5.31 -11.61 -4.20
CA GLN A 89 5.57 -10.43 -5.01
C GLN A 89 6.34 -10.85 -6.27
N ASP A 90 6.05 -10.24 -7.39
CA ASP A 90 6.70 -10.58 -8.67
C ASP A 90 8.14 -10.06 -8.72
N ASP A 91 8.34 -8.80 -8.26
CA ASP A 91 9.65 -8.16 -8.20
C ASP A 91 9.69 -6.98 -7.21
N ASN A 92 10.82 -6.27 -7.14
CA ASN A 92 10.98 -5.08 -6.27
C ASN A 92 10.04 -3.93 -6.63
N SER A 93 9.63 -3.81 -7.90
CA SER A 93 8.72 -2.75 -8.34
C SER A 93 7.30 -3.03 -7.85
N ASP A 94 6.86 -4.26 -7.95
CA ASP A 94 5.57 -4.73 -7.45
C ASP A 94 5.43 -4.47 -5.95
N LEU A 95 6.41 -4.92 -5.15
CA LEU A 95 6.44 -4.64 -3.71
C LEU A 95 6.44 -3.12 -3.40
N LYS A 96 7.19 -2.32 -4.15
CA LYS A 96 7.24 -0.88 -3.97
C LYS A 96 5.90 -0.22 -4.29
N ASP A 97 5.28 -0.63 -5.38
CA ASP A 97 4.01 -0.08 -5.84
C ASP A 97 2.90 -0.39 -4.83
N ASP A 98 2.84 -1.61 -4.29
CA ASP A 98 1.95 -1.98 -3.19
C ASP A 98 2.15 -1.08 -1.95
N ILE A 99 3.41 -0.87 -1.52
CA ILE A 99 3.70 -0.01 -0.36
C ILE A 99 3.24 1.43 -0.60
N VAL A 100 3.53 2.00 -1.77
CA VAL A 100 3.15 3.38 -2.12
C VAL A 100 1.63 3.52 -2.18
N HIS A 101 0.94 2.54 -2.76
CA HIS A 101 -0.52 2.50 -2.83
C HIS A 101 -1.14 2.52 -1.41
N GLU A 102 -0.67 1.67 -0.52
CA GLU A 102 -1.20 1.60 0.84
C GLU A 102 -0.87 2.84 1.68
N ILE A 103 0.28 3.49 1.44
CA ILE A 103 0.57 4.80 2.05
C ILE A 103 -0.41 5.87 1.53
N ALA A 104 -0.83 5.80 0.27
CA ALA A 104 -1.86 6.71 -0.25
C ALA A 104 -3.19 6.56 0.51
N HIS A 105 -3.60 5.33 0.89
CA HIS A 105 -4.76 5.11 1.76
C HIS A 105 -4.57 5.73 3.16
N ALA A 106 -3.37 5.64 3.74
CA ALA A 106 -3.06 6.32 5.00
C ALA A 106 -3.19 7.85 4.90
N VAL A 107 -2.74 8.43 3.78
CA VAL A 107 -2.89 9.87 3.47
C VAL A 107 -4.35 10.22 3.31
N GLU A 108 -5.12 9.42 2.59
CA GLU A 108 -6.55 9.61 2.39
C GLU A 108 -7.32 9.54 3.72
N GLU A 109 -7.05 8.56 4.57
CA GLU A 109 -7.66 8.48 5.90
C GLU A 109 -7.40 9.75 6.71
N LYS A 110 -6.18 10.26 6.66
CA LYS A 110 -5.76 11.43 7.44
C LYS A 110 -6.29 12.76 6.90
N TYR A 111 -6.26 12.92 5.59
CA TYR A 111 -6.47 14.20 4.93
C TYR A 111 -7.69 14.24 3.99
N GLY A 112 -8.36 13.11 3.77
CA GLY A 112 -9.44 12.97 2.80
C GLY A 112 -10.55 14.00 2.96
N GLN A 113 -10.95 14.35 4.19
CA GLN A 113 -11.96 15.37 4.43
C GLN A 113 -11.58 16.75 3.84
N PHE A 114 -10.28 17.07 3.82
CA PHE A 114 -9.79 18.32 3.24
C PHE A 114 -9.68 18.21 1.72
N LEU A 115 -9.14 17.08 1.23
CA LEU A 115 -8.92 16.84 -0.20
C LEU A 115 -10.24 16.81 -0.98
N TYR A 116 -11.25 16.11 -0.46
CA TYR A 116 -12.54 15.91 -1.13
C TYR A 116 -13.57 17.03 -0.89
N SER A 117 -13.27 18.01 -0.02
CA SER A 117 -14.11 19.18 0.21
C SER A 117 -13.60 20.45 -0.50
N ASP A 118 -12.39 20.42 -1.03
CA ASP A 118 -11.78 21.56 -1.71
C ASP A 118 -12.08 21.51 -3.22
N GLU A 119 -12.95 22.40 -3.68
CA GLU A 119 -13.37 22.45 -5.08
C GLU A 119 -12.19 22.74 -6.05
N ASP A 120 -11.17 23.47 -5.61
CA ASP A 120 -10.00 23.78 -6.44
C ASP A 120 -9.14 22.52 -6.63
N ILE A 121 -8.95 21.70 -5.60
CA ILE A 121 -8.24 20.42 -5.67
C ILE A 121 -9.00 19.45 -6.57
N ILE A 122 -10.33 19.32 -6.38
CA ILE A 122 -11.17 18.46 -7.22
C ILE A 122 -11.08 18.86 -8.69
N ASN A 123 -11.19 20.15 -8.99
CA ASN A 123 -11.09 20.65 -10.35
C ASN A 123 -9.71 20.42 -10.98
N GLU A 124 -8.63 20.61 -10.22
CA GLU A 124 -7.27 20.30 -10.68
C GLU A 124 -7.10 18.82 -10.99
N PHE A 125 -7.62 17.93 -10.14
CA PHE A 125 -7.59 16.50 -10.34
C PHE A 125 -8.33 16.10 -11.63
N LEU A 126 -9.57 16.57 -11.82
CA LEU A 126 -10.36 16.30 -13.03
C LEU A 126 -9.70 16.82 -14.31
N LEU A 127 -9.04 17.98 -14.25
CA LEU A 127 -8.24 18.49 -15.36
C LEU A 127 -7.05 17.59 -15.71
N LYS A 128 -6.37 17.05 -14.70
CA LYS A 128 -5.27 16.08 -14.89
C LYS A 128 -5.78 14.78 -15.52
N ARG A 129 -6.92 14.26 -15.05
CA ARG A 129 -7.55 13.07 -15.63
C ARG A 129 -7.96 13.28 -17.08
N LYS A 130 -8.56 14.42 -17.41
CA LYS A 130 -8.89 14.76 -18.81
C LYS A 130 -7.65 14.74 -19.68
N LYS A 131 -6.57 15.36 -19.24
CA LYS A 131 -5.29 15.36 -19.94
C LYS A 131 -4.69 13.95 -20.09
N LEU A 132 -4.81 13.12 -19.06
CA LEU A 132 -4.39 11.72 -19.12
C LEU A 132 -5.19 10.94 -20.16
N LYS A 133 -6.52 11.10 -20.21
CA LYS A 133 -7.38 10.49 -21.24
C LYS A 133 -6.96 10.87 -22.65
N GLU A 134 -6.64 12.14 -22.88
CA GLU A 134 -6.14 12.62 -24.17
C GLU A 134 -4.82 11.92 -24.55
N ILE A 135 -3.90 11.78 -23.60
CA ILE A 135 -2.60 11.10 -23.82
C ILE A 135 -2.81 9.62 -24.12
N LEU A 136 -3.63 8.92 -23.34
CA LEU A 136 -3.92 7.49 -23.54
C LEU A 136 -4.58 7.25 -24.90
N SER A 137 -5.54 8.09 -25.28
CA SER A 137 -6.19 8.01 -26.60
C SER A 137 -5.19 8.22 -27.76
N LEU A 138 -4.21 9.11 -27.59
CA LEU A 138 -3.13 9.32 -28.59
C LEU A 138 -2.16 8.14 -28.67
N GLN A 139 -2.11 7.31 -27.66
CA GLN A 139 -1.28 6.10 -27.59
C GLN A 139 -2.05 4.82 -27.95
N ASP A 140 -3.23 4.96 -28.56
CA ASP A 140 -4.12 3.87 -28.97
C ASP A 140 -4.60 2.96 -27.83
N TYR A 141 -4.64 3.45 -26.58
CA TYR A 141 -5.29 2.73 -25.48
C TYR A 141 -6.81 2.70 -25.70
N ASP A 142 -7.41 1.53 -25.43
CA ASP A 142 -8.88 1.38 -25.50
C ASP A 142 -9.54 2.09 -24.33
N MET A 143 -10.21 3.20 -24.60
CA MET A 143 -10.94 4.00 -23.62
C MET A 143 -12.44 3.71 -23.65
N THR A 144 -12.89 2.61 -24.26
CA THR A 144 -14.29 2.22 -24.37
C THR A 144 -14.87 1.93 -22.98
N GLY A 145 -15.98 2.56 -22.65
CA GLY A 145 -16.65 2.38 -21.34
C GLY A 145 -16.10 3.27 -20.21
N LEU A 146 -15.12 4.14 -20.51
CA LEU A 146 -14.56 5.09 -19.54
C LEU A 146 -15.12 6.51 -19.70
N ASP A 147 -16.43 6.64 -19.94
CA ASP A 147 -17.09 7.94 -20.13
C ASP A 147 -17.02 8.83 -18.88
N PHE A 148 -16.95 8.23 -17.68
CA PHE A 148 -16.81 8.93 -16.40
C PHE A 148 -15.39 9.45 -16.13
N PHE A 149 -14.38 8.99 -16.89
CA PHE A 149 -12.95 9.26 -16.61
C PHE A 149 -12.58 10.76 -16.55
N GLU A 150 -13.37 11.62 -17.19
CA GLU A 150 -13.14 13.07 -17.19
C GLU A 150 -13.91 13.82 -16.10
N THR A 151 -14.96 13.23 -15.55
CA THR A 151 -15.99 13.96 -14.81
C THR A 151 -16.27 13.45 -13.43
N GLU A 152 -15.90 12.21 -13.13
CA GLU A 152 -16.28 11.55 -11.88
C GLU A 152 -15.11 10.81 -11.24
N TYR A 153 -15.07 10.80 -9.92
CA TYR A 153 -14.23 9.91 -9.14
C TYR A 153 -14.74 8.46 -9.29
N ASN A 154 -13.82 7.53 -9.42
CA ASN A 154 -14.14 6.12 -9.51
C ASN A 154 -13.18 5.30 -8.65
N GLU A 155 -13.70 4.56 -7.69
CA GLU A 155 -12.92 3.72 -6.76
C GLU A 155 -11.96 2.75 -7.45
N GLU A 156 -12.33 2.23 -8.62
CA GLU A 156 -11.52 1.26 -9.38
C GLU A 156 -10.27 1.88 -10.02
N PHE A 157 -10.33 3.19 -10.36
CA PHE A 157 -9.25 3.89 -11.04
C PHE A 157 -8.50 4.89 -10.16
N ASP A 158 -9.08 5.30 -9.06
CA ASP A 158 -8.58 6.39 -8.22
C ASP A 158 -8.09 5.92 -6.86
N ASN A 159 -8.21 4.61 -6.58
CA ASN A 159 -7.67 3.98 -5.38
C ASN A 159 -6.35 3.30 -5.64
#